data_06ab521ab05bcce0eb7a2e3453968344
#
_entry.id   06ab521ab05bcce0eb7a2e3453968344
#
_cell.length_a   1.000
_cell.length_b   1.000
_cell.length_c   1.000
_cell.angle_alpha   90.00
_cell.angle_beta   90.00
_cell.angle_gamma   90.00
#
_symmetry.space_group_name_H-M   'P 1'
#
loop_
_entity.id
_entity.type
_entity.pdbx_description
1 polymer ?
#
loop_
_entity_poly.entity_id
_entity_poly.type
_entity_poly.pdbx_seq_one_letter_code
_entity_poly.pdbx_strand_id
1 'polypeptide(L)'
;MYKRQPLFVEKPLVFKMSEANKLLSEAKKRNLFFGINFNWHYSTPVKKAIKAIKTNQLGEINFITWRFGGGGGGKNLDPHGNLIETQCHGFDMLEYLNGPIKSVHSFMADKTKKGFSTMVVSMNFKNKSIGSLLGSYDTSYQYPNSHYVEINGSKGRILIEDQVQKYTFNKKNSETAEVWKAGFFNDYEREFLRTFDEHYKLVIKNFSNGKEPPIHAYKGKRALQLALACIKSFKLKKSIEV
;
A
#
# COMPACT_ATOMS: atom_id res chain seq x y z
N MET A 1 -9.77 20.55 -26.81
CA MET A 1 -10.57 20.83 -25.61
C MET A 1 -10.18 19.98 -24.39
N TYR A 2 -9.73 18.75 -24.54
CA TYR A 2 -9.40 17.82 -23.43
C TYR A 2 -7.99 17.97 -22.81
N LYS A 3 -7.19 18.93 -23.20
CA LYS A 3 -5.75 19.03 -22.83
C LYS A 3 -5.45 19.62 -21.44
N ARG A 4 -6.48 19.99 -20.65
CA ARG A 4 -6.34 20.65 -19.33
C ARG A 4 -7.29 20.11 -18.25
N GLN A 5 -7.74 18.86 -18.40
CA GLN A 5 -8.66 18.28 -17.40
C GLN A 5 -7.89 17.72 -16.19
N PRO A 6 -8.45 17.85 -14.98
CA PRO A 6 -7.95 17.14 -13.81
C PRO A 6 -8.04 15.64 -14.05
N LEU A 7 -7.09 14.91 -13.47
CA LEU A 7 -7.04 13.45 -13.55
C LEU A 7 -7.06 12.87 -12.14
N PHE A 8 -7.94 11.89 -11.96
CA PHE A 8 -7.91 10.99 -10.81
C PHE A 8 -8.03 9.59 -11.37
N VAL A 9 -7.02 8.75 -11.10
CA VAL A 9 -6.88 7.44 -11.74
C VAL A 9 -6.87 6.31 -10.73
N GLU A 10 -7.30 5.14 -11.18
CA GLU A 10 -7.11 3.91 -10.44
C GLU A 10 -5.64 3.47 -10.45
N LYS A 11 -5.30 2.63 -9.48
CA LYS A 11 -4.00 1.95 -9.44
C LYS A 11 -4.00 0.71 -10.38
N PRO A 12 -2.86 0.28 -10.90
CA PRO A 12 -1.56 0.95 -10.84
C PRO A 12 -1.53 2.16 -11.78
N LEU A 13 -0.61 3.08 -11.53
CA LEU A 13 -0.49 4.27 -12.40
C LEU A 13 -0.22 3.86 -13.85
N VAL A 14 0.77 3.01 -14.05
CA VAL A 14 1.20 2.41 -15.32
C VAL A 14 2.11 1.21 -15.05
N PHE A 15 2.50 0.47 -16.10
CA PHE A 15 3.43 -0.66 -16.00
C PHE A 15 4.89 -0.31 -16.37
N LYS A 16 5.12 0.82 -17.05
CA LYS A 16 6.45 1.24 -17.51
C LYS A 16 6.87 2.57 -16.89
N MET A 17 8.12 2.64 -16.43
CA MET A 17 8.66 3.86 -15.83
C MET A 17 8.71 5.04 -16.80
N SER A 18 8.96 4.79 -18.08
CA SER A 18 8.93 5.82 -19.13
C SER A 18 7.57 6.48 -19.27
N GLU A 19 6.49 5.69 -19.17
CA GLU A 19 5.12 6.17 -19.20
C GLU A 19 4.79 7.00 -17.96
N ALA A 20 5.18 6.52 -16.76
CA ALA A 20 5.02 7.28 -15.52
C ALA A 20 5.72 8.64 -15.59
N ASN A 21 6.97 8.66 -16.09
CA ASN A 21 7.75 9.89 -16.24
C ASN A 21 7.07 10.87 -17.20
N LYS A 22 6.60 10.38 -18.36
CA LYS A 22 5.90 11.19 -19.36
C LYS A 22 4.63 11.80 -18.80
N LEU A 23 3.77 10.99 -18.20
CA LEU A 23 2.49 11.44 -17.64
C LEU A 23 2.69 12.50 -16.54
N LEU A 24 3.57 12.24 -15.58
CA LEU A 24 3.83 13.17 -14.48
C LEU A 24 4.53 14.44 -14.95
N SER A 25 5.44 14.35 -15.92
CA SER A 25 6.09 15.52 -16.53
C SER A 25 5.05 16.40 -17.25
N GLU A 26 4.17 15.81 -18.05
CA GLU A 26 3.13 16.57 -18.76
C GLU A 26 2.09 17.17 -17.81
N ALA A 27 1.70 16.45 -16.77
CA ALA A 27 0.81 16.98 -15.74
C ALA A 27 1.44 18.17 -15.02
N LYS A 28 2.72 18.06 -14.63
CA LYS A 28 3.47 19.15 -13.98
C LYS A 28 3.60 20.38 -14.89
N LYS A 29 4.01 20.22 -16.17
CA LYS A 29 4.13 21.32 -17.14
C LYS A 29 2.84 22.10 -17.31
N ARG A 30 1.70 21.43 -17.15
CA ARG A 30 0.36 22.01 -17.35
C ARG A 30 -0.33 22.41 -16.06
N ASN A 31 0.35 22.25 -14.92
CA ASN A 31 -0.20 22.46 -13.58
C ASN A 31 -1.55 21.74 -13.39
N LEU A 32 -1.61 20.44 -13.73
CA LEU A 32 -2.83 19.66 -13.64
C LEU A 32 -2.95 19.00 -12.27
N PHE A 33 -4.17 19.01 -11.72
CA PHE A 33 -4.54 18.15 -10.61
C PHE A 33 -4.44 16.70 -11.07
N PHE A 34 -3.51 15.91 -10.49
CA PHE A 34 -3.29 14.53 -10.87
C PHE A 34 -3.15 13.63 -9.63
N GLY A 35 -4.23 12.97 -9.27
CA GLY A 35 -4.34 12.05 -8.13
C GLY A 35 -4.41 10.59 -8.53
N ILE A 36 -4.16 9.70 -7.56
CA ILE A 36 -4.27 8.26 -7.70
C ILE A 36 -5.07 7.65 -6.55
N ASN A 37 -5.81 6.59 -6.83
CA ASN A 37 -6.66 5.94 -5.85
C ASN A 37 -5.92 4.88 -5.02
N PHE A 38 -5.27 5.31 -3.93
CA PHE A 38 -4.84 4.43 -2.84
C PHE A 38 -5.83 4.56 -1.67
N ASN A 39 -7.01 4.01 -1.86
CA ASN A 39 -8.16 4.13 -0.97
C ASN A 39 -7.91 3.66 0.47
N TRP A 40 -6.98 2.74 0.70
CA TRP A 40 -6.75 2.16 2.03
C TRP A 40 -6.20 3.13 3.07
N HIS A 41 -5.64 4.27 2.67
CA HIS A 41 -5.33 5.37 3.60
C HIS A 41 -6.54 5.83 4.41
N TYR A 42 -7.73 5.61 3.89
CA TYR A 42 -9.00 6.08 4.48
C TYR A 42 -9.71 5.03 5.32
N SER A 43 -9.18 3.81 5.43
CA SER A 43 -9.76 2.79 6.31
C SER A 43 -9.64 3.20 7.77
N THR A 44 -10.64 2.86 8.58
CA THR A 44 -10.64 3.19 10.01
C THR A 44 -9.43 2.60 10.75
N PRO A 45 -9.04 1.32 10.52
CA PRO A 45 -7.82 0.77 11.09
C PRO A 45 -6.56 1.56 10.76
N VAL A 46 -6.37 1.95 9.50
CA VAL A 46 -5.19 2.71 9.06
C VAL A 46 -5.18 4.11 9.67
N LYS A 47 -6.32 4.81 9.72
CA LYS A 47 -6.43 6.12 10.40
C LYS A 47 -6.07 6.04 11.88
N LYS A 48 -6.51 4.98 12.58
CA LYS A 48 -6.12 4.73 13.97
C LYS A 48 -4.62 4.47 14.11
N ALA A 49 -4.03 3.65 13.23
CA ALA A 49 -2.59 3.38 13.22
C ALA A 49 -1.78 4.67 13.00
N ILE A 50 -2.13 5.48 12.01
CA ILE A 50 -1.49 6.78 11.77
C ILE A 50 -1.62 7.72 12.97
N LYS A 51 -2.79 7.74 13.63
CA LYS A 51 -2.96 8.52 14.86
C LYS A 51 -1.98 8.06 15.94
N ALA A 52 -1.90 6.75 16.21
CA ALA A 52 -1.01 6.20 17.23
C ALA A 52 0.48 6.47 16.91
N ILE A 53 0.87 6.40 15.64
CA ILE A 53 2.24 6.74 15.19
C ILE A 53 2.51 8.24 15.42
N LYS A 54 1.65 9.12 14.91
CA LYS A 54 1.82 10.58 15.01
C LYS A 54 1.82 11.10 16.44
N THR A 55 1.08 10.46 17.35
CA THR A 55 1.05 10.81 18.77
C THR A 55 2.11 10.07 19.59
N ASN A 56 3.06 9.41 18.94
CA ASN A 56 4.17 8.67 19.56
C ASN A 56 3.76 7.57 20.55
N GLN A 57 2.54 7.03 20.41
CA GLN A 57 2.07 5.93 21.25
C GLN A 57 2.80 4.61 20.93
N LEU A 58 3.22 4.44 19.67
CA LEU A 58 3.95 3.27 19.23
C LEU A 58 5.46 3.35 19.52
N GLY A 59 5.99 4.56 19.73
CA GLY A 59 7.42 4.83 19.86
C GLY A 59 8.14 4.69 18.50
N GLU A 60 9.43 4.40 18.53
CA GLU A 60 10.21 4.13 17.32
C GLU A 60 9.80 2.78 16.72
N ILE A 61 9.52 2.77 15.43
CA ILE A 61 9.14 1.55 14.72
C ILE A 61 10.40 0.73 14.47
N ASN A 62 10.38 -0.52 14.93
CA ASN A 62 11.46 -1.49 14.74
C ASN A 62 11.26 -2.28 13.44
N PHE A 63 10.04 -2.78 13.23
CA PHE A 63 9.71 -3.48 11.99
C PHE A 63 8.24 -3.32 11.63
N ILE A 64 7.96 -3.50 10.32
CA ILE A 64 6.61 -3.54 9.76
C ILE A 64 6.49 -4.73 8.81
N THR A 65 5.37 -5.42 8.87
CA THR A 65 5.06 -6.50 7.93
C THR A 65 3.76 -6.21 7.17
N TRP A 66 3.74 -6.64 5.93
CA TRP A 66 2.58 -6.61 5.06
C TRP A 66 2.35 -8.00 4.47
N ARG A 67 1.13 -8.49 4.59
CA ARG A 67 0.68 -9.68 3.88
C ARG A 67 -0.57 -9.35 3.09
N PHE A 68 -0.59 -9.75 1.83
CA PHE A 68 -1.74 -9.58 0.97
C PHE A 68 -1.85 -10.74 0.01
N GLY A 69 -2.94 -11.48 0.11
CA GLY A 69 -3.20 -12.64 -0.73
C GLY A 69 -4.60 -12.63 -1.31
N GLY A 70 -4.74 -13.33 -2.39
CA GLY A 70 -6.02 -13.56 -3.03
C GLY A 70 -5.90 -14.67 -4.07
N GLY A 71 -7.01 -15.29 -4.41
CA GLY A 71 -7.06 -16.35 -5.40
C GLY A 71 -7.69 -15.90 -6.71
N GLY A 72 -7.46 -16.66 -7.75
CA GLY A 72 -8.33 -16.64 -8.92
C GLY A 72 -7.95 -15.71 -10.06
N GLY A 73 -6.75 -15.17 -10.07
CA GLY A 73 -6.24 -14.47 -11.25
C GLY A 73 -6.05 -15.40 -12.45
N GLY A 74 -6.48 -14.98 -13.65
CA GLY A 74 -6.09 -15.62 -14.90
C GLY A 74 -4.58 -15.46 -15.14
N LYS A 75 -4.09 -16.01 -16.27
CA LYS A 75 -2.70 -15.79 -16.68
C LYS A 75 -2.47 -14.30 -16.92
N ASN A 76 -1.48 -13.72 -16.24
CA ASN A 76 -1.12 -12.34 -16.45
C ASN A 76 -0.43 -12.13 -17.81
N LEU A 77 -0.77 -11.04 -18.49
CA LEU A 77 -0.05 -10.61 -19.69
C LEU A 77 1.41 -10.24 -19.38
N ASP A 78 1.64 -9.60 -18.22
CA ASP A 78 2.98 -9.35 -17.67
C ASP A 78 3.30 -10.40 -16.60
N PRO A 79 4.44 -11.11 -16.67
CA PRO A 79 4.83 -12.10 -15.66
C PRO A 79 4.91 -11.55 -14.23
N HIS A 80 5.10 -10.25 -14.07
CA HIS A 80 5.14 -9.55 -12.78
C HIS A 80 3.89 -8.70 -12.51
N GLY A 81 2.81 -8.90 -13.28
CA GLY A 81 1.58 -8.12 -13.17
C GLY A 81 1.04 -8.05 -11.74
N ASN A 82 1.03 -9.16 -11.02
CA ASN A 82 0.57 -9.20 -9.63
C ASN A 82 1.39 -8.30 -8.69
N LEU A 83 2.70 -8.22 -8.89
CA LEU A 83 3.55 -7.33 -8.09
C LEU A 83 3.25 -5.86 -8.41
N ILE A 84 3.12 -5.50 -9.69
CA ILE A 84 2.93 -4.11 -10.13
C ILE A 84 1.51 -3.65 -9.83
N GLU A 85 0.51 -4.45 -10.15
CA GLU A 85 -0.90 -4.06 -10.08
C GLU A 85 -1.45 -4.12 -8.65
N THR A 86 -1.09 -5.16 -7.90
CA THR A 86 -1.74 -5.41 -6.61
C THR A 86 -0.86 -5.03 -5.44
N GLN A 87 0.41 -5.42 -5.45
CA GLN A 87 1.31 -5.09 -4.36
C GLN A 87 1.74 -3.60 -4.35
N CYS A 88 1.34 -2.80 -5.35
CA CYS A 88 1.45 -1.34 -5.28
C CYS A 88 0.74 -0.76 -4.04
N HIS A 89 -0.37 -1.35 -3.61
CA HIS A 89 -1.00 -1.01 -2.33
C HIS A 89 -0.10 -1.29 -1.13
N GLY A 90 0.60 -2.43 -1.15
CA GLY A 90 1.53 -2.79 -0.08
C GLY A 90 2.71 -1.83 0.01
N PHE A 91 3.33 -1.49 -1.12
CA PHE A 91 4.42 -0.52 -1.14
C PHE A 91 4.00 0.86 -0.69
N ASP A 92 2.86 1.35 -1.17
CA ASP A 92 2.32 2.64 -0.75
C ASP A 92 1.98 2.65 0.75
N MET A 93 1.32 1.60 1.24
CA MET A 93 0.92 1.50 2.65
C MET A 93 2.13 1.36 3.58
N LEU A 94 3.14 0.57 3.21
CA LEU A 94 4.37 0.43 3.99
C LEU A 94 5.12 1.76 4.10
N GLU A 95 5.23 2.53 3.01
CA GLU A 95 5.82 3.87 3.06
C GLU A 95 4.93 4.88 3.79
N TYR A 96 3.61 4.76 3.70
CA TYR A 96 2.68 5.63 4.41
C TYR A 96 2.76 5.48 5.94
N LEU A 97 2.91 4.23 6.41
CA LEU A 97 2.96 3.91 7.84
C LEU A 97 4.35 4.05 8.46
N ASN A 98 5.42 3.82 7.69
CA ASN A 98 6.79 3.70 8.25
C ASN A 98 7.82 4.61 7.57
N GLY A 99 7.42 5.38 6.57
CA GLY A 99 8.34 6.24 5.82
C GLY A 99 9.07 5.53 4.67
N PRO A 100 10.02 6.23 4.00
CA PRO A 100 10.57 5.77 2.72
C PRO A 100 11.38 4.47 2.84
N ILE A 101 11.13 3.54 1.92
CA ILE A 101 11.93 2.33 1.73
C ILE A 101 13.25 2.73 1.08
N LYS A 102 14.37 2.27 1.65
CA LYS A 102 15.73 2.52 1.16
C LYS A 102 16.21 1.43 0.21
N SER A 103 15.97 0.16 0.55
CA SER A 103 16.40 -0.97 -0.27
C SER A 103 15.47 -2.16 -0.14
N VAL A 104 15.46 -3.03 -1.16
CA VAL A 104 14.64 -4.25 -1.22
C VAL A 104 15.47 -5.45 -1.63
N HIS A 105 15.11 -6.63 -1.09
CA HIS A 105 15.56 -7.94 -1.53
C HIS A 105 14.35 -8.85 -1.70
N SER A 106 14.24 -9.57 -2.83
CA SER A 106 13.02 -10.30 -3.15
C SER A 106 13.26 -11.71 -3.65
N PHE A 107 12.33 -12.60 -3.30
CA PHE A 107 12.14 -13.92 -3.86
C PHE A 107 10.77 -14.01 -4.50
N MET A 108 10.67 -14.67 -5.64
CA MET A 108 9.42 -14.82 -6.37
C MET A 108 9.27 -16.26 -6.88
N ALA A 109 8.04 -16.75 -6.92
CA ALA A 109 7.70 -18.08 -7.40
C ALA A 109 6.54 -18.02 -8.40
N ASP A 110 6.63 -18.88 -9.43
CA ASP A 110 5.57 -19.11 -10.42
C ASP A 110 5.20 -20.61 -10.43
N LYS A 111 4.57 -21.07 -9.37
CA LYS A 111 4.14 -22.47 -9.22
C LYS A 111 2.94 -22.82 -10.09
N THR A 112 2.08 -21.85 -10.34
CA THR A 112 0.83 -22.04 -11.10
C THR A 112 1.02 -21.78 -12.59
N LYS A 113 2.20 -21.36 -13.02
CA LYS A 113 2.52 -20.98 -14.42
C LYS A 113 1.64 -19.86 -14.98
N LYS A 114 1.19 -18.99 -14.08
CA LYS A 114 0.37 -17.81 -14.40
C LYS A 114 1.13 -16.49 -14.29
N GLY A 115 2.46 -16.56 -14.10
CA GLY A 115 3.35 -15.46 -13.76
C GLY A 115 3.78 -15.55 -12.29
N PHE A 116 4.73 -14.70 -11.88
CA PHE A 116 5.26 -14.66 -10.52
C PHE A 116 4.18 -14.17 -9.55
N SER A 117 3.32 -15.09 -9.13
CA SER A 117 2.12 -14.82 -8.34
C SER A 117 2.36 -14.85 -6.84
N THR A 118 3.46 -15.47 -6.39
CA THR A 118 3.86 -15.51 -4.98
C THR A 118 5.22 -14.88 -4.80
N MET A 119 5.34 -13.95 -3.84
CA MET A 119 6.57 -13.20 -3.59
C MET A 119 6.79 -12.87 -2.12
N VAL A 120 8.07 -12.87 -1.73
CA VAL A 120 8.53 -12.33 -0.44
C VAL A 120 9.52 -11.21 -0.74
N VAL A 121 9.34 -10.07 -0.11
CA VAL A 121 10.24 -8.92 -0.20
C VAL A 121 10.67 -8.54 1.21
N SER A 122 11.97 -8.55 1.47
CA SER A 122 12.56 -7.93 2.65
C SER A 122 13.01 -6.52 2.30
N MET A 123 12.92 -5.59 3.23
CA MET A 123 13.24 -4.18 2.98
C MET A 123 13.87 -3.48 4.18
N ASN A 124 14.73 -2.51 3.88
CA ASN A 124 15.23 -1.54 4.84
C ASN A 124 14.55 -0.19 4.60
N PHE A 125 14.20 0.51 5.66
CA PHE A 125 13.67 1.87 5.60
C PHE A 125 14.75 2.91 5.89
N LYS A 126 14.51 4.15 5.47
CA LYS A 126 15.45 5.27 5.77
C LYS A 126 15.57 5.57 7.25
N ASN A 127 14.54 5.28 8.04
CA ASN A 127 14.53 5.40 9.51
C ASN A 127 15.26 4.25 10.24
N LYS A 128 15.97 3.37 9.50
CA LYS A 128 16.72 2.20 9.99
C LYS A 128 15.86 1.01 10.46
N SER A 129 14.52 1.10 10.42
CA SER A 129 13.66 -0.05 10.64
C SER A 129 13.72 -1.02 9.45
N ILE A 130 13.24 -2.23 9.66
CA ILE A 130 13.12 -3.25 8.62
C ILE A 130 11.66 -3.59 8.33
N GLY A 131 11.42 -4.26 7.21
CA GLY A 131 10.07 -4.72 6.89
C GLY A 131 10.05 -5.89 5.93
N SER A 132 8.87 -6.45 5.81
CA SER A 132 8.61 -7.51 4.85
C SER A 132 7.25 -7.35 4.17
N LEU A 133 7.20 -7.80 2.92
CA LEU A 133 5.97 -7.95 2.15
C LEU A 133 5.88 -9.41 1.71
N LEU A 134 4.80 -10.08 2.07
CA LEU A 134 4.40 -11.37 1.54
C LEU A 134 3.16 -11.19 0.69
N GLY A 135 3.30 -11.39 -0.61
CA GLY A 135 2.20 -11.35 -1.56
C GLY A 135 1.95 -12.69 -2.20
N SER A 136 0.68 -13.09 -2.37
CA SER A 136 0.35 -14.28 -3.13
C SER A 136 -1.03 -14.16 -3.77
N TYR A 137 -1.11 -14.54 -5.05
CA TYR A 137 -2.37 -14.70 -5.78
C TYR A 137 -2.79 -16.16 -5.91
N ASP A 138 -2.05 -17.07 -5.26
CA ASP A 138 -2.35 -18.51 -5.23
C ASP A 138 -3.05 -18.90 -3.93
N THR A 139 -3.59 -17.94 -3.19
CA THR A 139 -4.31 -18.12 -1.92
C THR A 139 -5.78 -17.79 -2.05
N SER A 140 -6.61 -18.25 -1.14
CA SER A 140 -8.04 -17.93 -1.10
C SER A 140 -8.33 -16.65 -0.33
N TYR A 141 -9.26 -15.83 -0.81
CA TYR A 141 -9.84 -14.70 -0.06
C TYR A 141 -10.79 -15.13 1.07
N GLN A 142 -11.15 -16.40 1.11
CA GLN A 142 -12.14 -16.91 2.09
C GLN A 142 -11.53 -17.12 3.48
N TYR A 143 -10.22 -17.06 3.61
CA TYR A 143 -9.56 -17.24 4.91
C TYR A 143 -9.41 -15.89 5.62
N PRO A 144 -9.73 -15.82 6.93
CA PRO A 144 -9.43 -14.65 7.75
C PRO A 144 -7.92 -14.30 7.70
N ASN A 145 -7.62 -13.01 7.82
CA ASN A 145 -6.24 -12.51 7.80
C ASN A 145 -5.48 -12.80 6.49
N SER A 146 -6.17 -12.93 5.36
CA SER A 146 -5.52 -12.94 4.05
C SER A 146 -4.82 -11.61 3.76
N HIS A 147 -5.32 -10.53 4.36
CA HIS A 147 -4.70 -9.20 4.38
C HIS A 147 -4.31 -8.81 5.80
N TYR A 148 -3.06 -8.48 5.99
CA TYR A 148 -2.55 -8.28 7.34
C TYR A 148 -1.41 -7.27 7.37
N VAL A 149 -1.47 -6.33 8.31
CA VAL A 149 -0.38 -5.40 8.62
C VAL A 149 -0.03 -5.51 10.09
N GLU A 150 1.25 -5.66 10.36
CA GLU A 150 1.77 -5.60 11.72
C GLU A 150 2.84 -4.51 11.80
N ILE A 151 2.75 -3.66 12.82
CA ILE A 151 3.71 -2.61 13.09
C ILE A 151 4.19 -2.77 14.53
N ASN A 152 5.48 -3.03 14.71
CA ASN A 152 6.09 -3.14 16.03
C ASN A 152 6.98 -1.95 16.31
N GLY A 153 6.67 -1.27 17.40
CA GLY A 153 7.45 -0.16 17.90
C GLY A 153 7.98 -0.40 19.30
N SER A 154 8.82 0.50 19.78
CA SER A 154 9.46 0.40 21.10
C SER A 154 8.47 0.49 22.28
N LYS A 155 7.27 1.06 22.06
CA LYS A 155 6.23 1.25 23.08
C LYS A 155 4.97 0.41 22.87
N GLY A 156 4.85 -0.33 21.77
CA GLY A 156 3.66 -1.12 21.49
C GLY A 156 3.67 -1.78 20.12
N ARG A 157 2.58 -2.47 19.85
CA ARG A 157 2.35 -3.23 18.61
C ARG A 157 0.96 -2.92 18.07
N ILE A 158 0.87 -2.68 16.77
CA ILE A 158 -0.39 -2.51 16.04
C ILE A 158 -0.58 -3.69 15.11
N LEU A 159 -1.81 -4.20 15.05
CA LEU A 159 -2.27 -5.16 14.06
C LEU A 159 -3.45 -4.56 13.29
N ILE A 160 -3.43 -4.71 11.97
CA ILE A 160 -4.56 -4.40 11.09
C ILE A 160 -4.89 -5.71 10.35
N GLU A 161 -6.08 -6.21 10.58
CA GLU A 161 -6.56 -7.46 10.01
C GLU A 161 -7.60 -7.16 8.92
N ASP A 162 -7.43 -7.84 7.78
CA ASP A 162 -8.26 -7.68 6.57
C ASP A 162 -8.50 -6.20 6.18
N GLN A 163 -7.48 -5.36 6.39
CA GLN A 163 -7.36 -3.94 6.01
C GLN A 163 -8.42 -2.99 6.60
N VAL A 164 -9.67 -3.38 6.56
CA VAL A 164 -10.81 -2.56 6.99
C VAL A 164 -11.57 -3.18 8.15
N GLN A 165 -11.24 -4.42 8.55
CA GLN A 165 -12.07 -5.17 9.47
C GLN A 165 -11.72 -4.94 10.93
N LYS A 166 -10.42 -4.96 11.27
CA LYS A 166 -10.03 -4.88 12.68
C LYS A 166 -8.70 -4.16 12.86
N TYR A 167 -8.63 -3.38 13.92
CA TYR A 167 -7.42 -2.76 14.46
C TYR A 167 -7.25 -3.24 15.89
N THR A 168 -6.02 -3.61 16.24
CA THR A 168 -5.62 -3.93 17.62
C THR A 168 -4.35 -3.17 17.96
N PHE A 169 -4.34 -2.47 19.09
CA PHE A 169 -3.14 -1.85 19.64
C PHE A 169 -2.85 -2.44 21.02
N ASN A 170 -1.68 -3.05 21.13
CA ASN A 170 -1.13 -3.55 22.39
C ASN A 170 -0.04 -2.60 22.87
N LYS A 171 -0.27 -1.91 23.99
CA LYS A 171 0.76 -1.09 24.63
C LYS A 171 1.77 -2.00 25.34
N LYS A 172 3.05 -1.66 25.28
CA LYS A 172 4.10 -2.37 25.98
C LYS A 172 3.79 -2.45 27.49
N ASN A 173 4.00 -3.60 28.08
CA ASN A 173 3.74 -3.89 29.51
C ASN A 173 2.27 -3.70 29.93
N SER A 174 1.32 -3.82 29.01
CA SER A 174 -0.11 -3.78 29.31
C SER A 174 -0.73 -5.15 29.05
N GLU A 175 -1.57 -5.61 29.96
CA GLU A 175 -2.36 -6.85 29.80
C GLU A 175 -3.64 -6.61 28.98
N THR A 176 -3.95 -5.35 28.65
CA THR A 176 -5.12 -4.98 27.85
C THR A 176 -4.74 -4.44 26.49
N ALA A 177 -5.66 -4.52 25.54
CA ALA A 177 -5.50 -3.98 24.20
C ALA A 177 -6.65 -3.04 23.83
N GLU A 178 -6.35 -1.98 23.08
CA GLU A 178 -7.37 -1.23 22.36
C GLU A 178 -7.76 -2.01 21.10
N VAL A 179 -9.04 -2.34 20.98
CA VAL A 179 -9.57 -3.04 19.81
C VAL A 179 -10.66 -2.21 19.16
N TRP A 180 -10.57 -2.03 17.86
CA TRP A 180 -11.68 -1.60 17.01
C TRP A 180 -11.97 -2.71 15.99
N LYS A 181 -13.24 -3.04 15.80
CA LYS A 181 -13.69 -4.02 14.81
C LYS A 181 -14.91 -3.47 14.10
N ALA A 182 -14.99 -3.68 12.79
CA ALA A 182 -16.20 -3.44 12.02
C ALA A 182 -17.34 -4.29 12.59
N GLY A 183 -18.50 -3.70 12.78
CA GLY A 183 -19.63 -4.31 13.47
C GLY A 183 -20.91 -4.32 12.64
N PHE A 184 -22.04 -4.38 13.32
CA PHE A 184 -23.36 -4.50 12.68
C PHE A 184 -23.68 -3.36 11.71
N PHE A 185 -23.28 -2.12 12.03
CA PHE A 185 -23.57 -0.94 11.20
C PHE A 185 -22.45 -0.58 10.21
N ASN A 186 -21.28 -1.20 10.34
CA ASN A 186 -20.10 -0.92 9.53
C ASN A 186 -19.27 -2.20 9.33
N ASP A 187 -19.94 -3.22 8.77
CA ASP A 187 -19.26 -4.47 8.40
C ASP A 187 -18.15 -4.26 7.38
N TYR A 188 -17.44 -5.36 7.07
CA TYR A 188 -16.32 -5.35 6.13
C TYR A 188 -16.64 -4.65 4.80
N GLU A 189 -17.78 -4.96 4.19
CA GLU A 189 -18.16 -4.42 2.89
C GLU A 189 -18.41 -2.91 2.97
N ARG A 190 -19.15 -2.44 3.95
CA ARG A 190 -19.43 -1.01 4.16
C ARG A 190 -18.17 -0.24 4.48
N GLU A 191 -17.29 -0.75 5.33
CA GLU A 191 -16.00 -0.11 5.64
C GLU A 191 -15.10 -0.07 4.41
N PHE A 192 -15.12 -1.09 3.56
CA PHE A 192 -14.38 -1.09 2.32
C PHE A 192 -14.91 -0.03 1.34
N LEU A 193 -16.20 0.01 1.08
CA LEU A 193 -16.81 1.01 0.20
C LEU A 193 -16.60 2.43 0.74
N ARG A 194 -16.68 2.64 2.04
CA ARG A 194 -16.43 3.92 2.69
C ARG A 194 -15.02 4.46 2.43
N THR A 195 -14.03 3.61 2.21
CA THR A 195 -12.68 4.09 1.86
C THR A 195 -12.67 4.85 0.53
N PHE A 196 -13.46 4.40 -0.44
CA PHE A 196 -13.63 5.10 -1.72
C PHE A 196 -14.42 6.39 -1.54
N ASP A 197 -15.54 6.35 -0.82
CA ASP A 197 -16.38 7.53 -0.58
C ASP A 197 -15.60 8.66 0.09
N GLU A 198 -14.83 8.35 1.14
CA GLU A 198 -14.02 9.34 1.83
C GLU A 198 -12.92 9.91 0.92
N HIS A 199 -12.27 9.05 0.12
CA HIS A 199 -11.26 9.51 -0.82
C HIS A 199 -11.87 10.43 -1.88
N TYR A 200 -12.95 10.02 -2.53
CA TYR A 200 -13.60 10.81 -3.58
C TYR A 200 -14.13 12.15 -3.05
N LYS A 201 -14.75 12.16 -1.88
CA LYS A 201 -15.18 13.42 -1.21
C LYS A 201 -14.00 14.38 -1.02
N LEU A 202 -12.84 13.83 -0.59
CA LEU A 202 -11.66 14.66 -0.34
C LEU A 202 -11.01 15.12 -1.66
N VAL A 203 -10.98 14.28 -2.69
CA VAL A 203 -10.52 14.62 -4.04
C VAL A 203 -11.33 15.78 -4.59
N ILE A 204 -12.67 15.68 -4.58
CA ILE A 204 -13.58 16.73 -5.05
C ILE A 204 -13.38 18.01 -4.24
N LYS A 205 -13.36 17.92 -2.92
CA LYS A 205 -13.14 19.06 -2.02
C LYS A 205 -11.82 19.78 -2.30
N ASN A 206 -10.74 19.03 -2.46
CA ASN A 206 -9.42 19.62 -2.74
C ASN A 206 -9.40 20.28 -4.11
N PHE A 207 -9.91 19.61 -5.13
CA PHE A 207 -10.01 20.16 -6.47
C PHE A 207 -10.83 21.46 -6.49
N SER A 208 -12.02 21.47 -5.90
CA SER A 208 -12.89 22.65 -5.86
C SER A 208 -12.27 23.84 -5.10
N ASN A 209 -11.33 23.57 -4.18
CA ASN A 209 -10.61 24.61 -3.43
C ASN A 209 -9.23 24.94 -4.01
N GLY A 210 -8.90 24.49 -5.22
CA GLY A 210 -7.61 24.74 -5.86
C GLY A 210 -6.41 24.12 -5.12
N LYS A 211 -6.64 23.06 -4.32
CA LYS A 211 -5.61 22.34 -3.58
C LYS A 211 -5.11 21.14 -4.39
N GLU A 212 -3.91 20.67 -4.04
CA GLU A 212 -3.35 19.42 -4.58
C GLU A 212 -4.22 18.21 -4.27
N PRO A 213 -4.14 17.13 -5.07
CA PRO A 213 -4.82 15.89 -4.76
C PRO A 213 -4.38 15.34 -3.40
N PRO A 214 -5.29 14.73 -2.62
CA PRO A 214 -4.94 14.19 -1.30
C PRO A 214 -3.89 13.08 -1.37
N ILE A 215 -3.87 12.33 -2.46
CA ILE A 215 -2.82 11.39 -2.82
C ILE A 215 -2.40 11.69 -4.27
N HIS A 216 -1.21 12.25 -4.42
CA HIS A 216 -0.69 12.63 -5.73
C HIS A 216 -0.22 11.40 -6.50
N ALA A 217 -0.38 11.41 -7.85
CA ALA A 217 0.04 10.33 -8.75
C ALA A 217 1.53 9.95 -8.65
N TYR A 218 2.39 10.79 -8.05
CA TYR A 218 3.77 10.43 -7.69
C TYR A 218 3.86 9.19 -6.80
N LYS A 219 2.86 8.92 -5.96
CA LYS A 219 2.81 7.72 -5.14
C LYS A 219 2.70 6.46 -6.00
N GLY A 220 1.91 6.53 -7.09
CA GLY A 220 1.85 5.44 -8.07
C GLY A 220 3.17 5.19 -8.80
N LYS A 221 3.88 6.26 -9.20
CA LYS A 221 5.24 6.14 -9.75
C LYS A 221 6.19 5.52 -8.72
N ARG A 222 6.13 5.93 -7.46
CA ARG A 222 6.97 5.38 -6.38
C ARG A 222 6.71 3.91 -6.16
N ALA A 223 5.45 3.49 -6.11
CA ALA A 223 5.10 2.07 -6.01
C ALA A 223 5.64 1.26 -7.19
N LEU A 224 5.57 1.79 -8.41
CA LEU A 224 6.17 1.15 -9.59
C LEU A 224 7.71 1.05 -9.48
N GLN A 225 8.40 2.10 -8.98
CA GLN A 225 9.85 2.04 -8.74
C GLN A 225 10.23 0.90 -7.80
N LEU A 226 9.48 0.74 -6.72
CA LEU A 226 9.69 -0.33 -5.74
C LEU A 226 9.43 -1.71 -6.35
N ALA A 227 8.36 -1.87 -7.12
CA ALA A 227 8.06 -3.11 -7.83
C ALA A 227 9.19 -3.49 -8.83
N LEU A 228 9.66 -2.53 -9.63
CA LEU A 228 10.77 -2.75 -10.57
C LEU A 228 12.09 -3.05 -9.87
N ALA A 229 12.35 -2.44 -8.71
CA ALA A 229 13.51 -2.76 -7.88
C ALA A 229 13.42 -4.21 -7.34
N CYS A 230 12.24 -4.66 -6.93
CA CYS A 230 12.02 -6.05 -6.54
C CYS A 230 12.28 -7.02 -7.70
N ILE A 231 11.76 -6.74 -8.90
CA ILE A 231 12.03 -7.56 -10.09
C ILE A 231 13.55 -7.62 -10.39
N LYS A 232 14.22 -6.47 -10.30
CA LYS A 232 15.68 -6.40 -10.47
C LYS A 232 16.43 -7.19 -9.39
N SER A 233 16.00 -7.09 -8.12
CA SER A 233 16.55 -7.86 -7.01
C SER A 233 16.42 -9.36 -7.23
N PHE A 234 15.25 -9.83 -7.61
CA PHE A 234 14.99 -11.23 -7.92
C PHE A 234 15.90 -11.77 -9.04
N LYS A 235 16.02 -11.00 -10.14
CA LYS A 235 16.87 -11.38 -11.28
C LYS A 235 18.36 -11.41 -10.94
N LEU A 236 18.82 -10.44 -10.15
CA LEU A 236 20.25 -10.28 -9.79
C LEU A 236 20.63 -11.01 -8.50
N LYS A 237 19.67 -11.57 -7.77
CA LYS A 237 19.86 -12.27 -6.47
C LYS A 237 20.61 -11.42 -5.44
N LYS A 238 20.35 -10.10 -5.41
CA LYS A 238 20.96 -9.15 -4.47
C LYS A 238 20.01 -8.04 -4.07
N SER A 239 20.33 -7.35 -2.97
CA SER A 239 19.61 -6.15 -2.56
C SER A 239 19.78 -5.02 -3.58
N ILE A 240 18.69 -4.26 -3.79
CA ILE A 240 18.65 -3.10 -4.68
C ILE A 240 18.26 -1.87 -3.88
N GLU A 241 19.04 -0.81 -3.97
CA GLU A 241 18.67 0.51 -3.46
C GLU A 241 17.62 1.19 -4.35
N VAL A 242 16.73 2.02 -3.74
CA VAL A 242 15.57 2.62 -4.41
C VAL A 242 15.48 4.12 -4.17
#